data_cc29ecfde098a75b215e142db265479f
#
_entry.id   cc29ecfde098a75b215e142db265479f
#
_cell.length_a   1.000
_cell.length_b   1.000
_cell.length_c   1.000
_cell.angle_alpha   90.00
_cell.angle_beta   90.00
_cell.angle_gamma   90.00
#
_symmetry.space_group_name_H-M   'P 1'
#
loop_
_entity.id
_entity.type
_entity.pdbx_description
1 polymer ?
#
loop_
_entity_poly.entity_id
_entity_poly.type
_entity_poly.pdbx_seq_one_letter_code
_entity_poly.pdbx_strand_id
1 'polypeptide(L)'
;MSELTLTQANEQYVHEISASRHEPQWLRDFRLKSLNLFSKLPAELSYLYTKYADLAGIELKSTSLHLPEPSQAQTQDVLSKLRSDRAITIYQIESKTILPDIPDALRKEGIIFTDIRTAIEHDPELFRRYFLEKAILPEDDKFGALNNALFTTGFYLYVPKSIEVTLPFRHVTVLDSEGSGLFAQNLVIADNRSKFTILEELYSTRLTGQTGRSTYSGLSEVHLREGADVTYASINNLASNVNVFSNKKSIGARDSRIEWSSGLLGGAYTRSRVESVMKEEGASSENVEVVFGAGTQRFDTVSNMSQIGPNTSGHAVSKGVVKDKARLLVKGMIRITKNAKNSRAYLAEHGMILGKEARADAIPGLEIETNEVKATHSASVAQVNDEQLFYLMSRGLSEDEAKRLIIVGFFEPLVARVPVADVAKRIRRIIDLKWSGVYDFAACLKTPAFEDEYYEEGHKTQDIFEGHYKYR
;
A
#
# COMPACT_ATOMS: atom_id res chain seq x y z
N MET A 1 10.89 12.52 -22.96
CA MET A 1 10.45 11.59 -21.91
C MET A 1 11.20 10.30 -22.14
N SER A 2 12.01 9.83 -21.16
CA SER A 2 12.65 8.53 -21.26
C SER A 2 11.54 7.46 -21.36
N GLU A 3 11.60 6.63 -22.39
CA GLU A 3 10.69 5.49 -22.51
C GLU A 3 10.91 4.57 -21.30
N LEU A 4 9.88 4.42 -20.46
CA LEU A 4 9.88 3.45 -19.38
C LEU A 4 9.68 2.06 -19.99
N THR A 5 10.79 1.48 -20.45
CA THR A 5 10.82 0.16 -21.08
C THR A 5 11.50 -0.82 -20.14
N LEU A 6 10.98 -2.04 -20.09
CA LEU A 6 11.59 -3.19 -19.44
C LEU A 6 11.99 -4.17 -20.52
N THR A 7 13.30 -4.30 -20.79
CA THR A 7 13.81 -5.04 -21.97
C THR A 7 13.36 -6.51 -22.00
N GLN A 8 13.27 -7.15 -20.83
CA GLN A 8 12.85 -8.56 -20.73
C GLN A 8 11.33 -8.76 -20.80
N ALA A 9 10.51 -7.70 -20.68
CA ALA A 9 9.07 -7.80 -20.79
C ALA A 9 8.65 -7.87 -22.27
N ASN A 10 8.64 -9.05 -22.81
CA ASN A 10 8.26 -9.35 -24.18
C ASN A 10 7.33 -10.58 -24.26
N GLU A 11 6.76 -10.85 -25.43
CA GLU A 11 5.82 -11.95 -25.64
C GLU A 11 6.46 -13.31 -25.35
N GLN A 12 7.73 -13.50 -25.71
CA GLN A 12 8.47 -14.74 -25.45
C GLN A 12 8.52 -15.03 -23.94
N TYR A 13 8.86 -14.03 -23.12
CA TYR A 13 8.90 -14.20 -21.66
C TYR A 13 7.52 -14.53 -21.09
N VAL A 14 6.44 -13.92 -21.59
CA VAL A 14 5.06 -14.27 -21.20
C VAL A 14 4.74 -15.72 -21.55
N HIS A 15 5.14 -16.19 -22.73
CA HIS A 15 4.96 -17.61 -23.11
C HIS A 15 5.75 -18.55 -22.20
N GLU A 16 7.00 -18.20 -21.84
CA GLU A 16 7.85 -18.96 -20.94
C GLU A 16 7.23 -19.06 -19.51
N ILE A 17 6.74 -17.93 -18.94
CA ILE A 17 6.04 -17.95 -17.65
C ILE A 17 4.84 -18.89 -17.73
N SER A 18 3.97 -18.70 -18.72
CA SER A 18 2.72 -19.47 -18.84
C SER A 18 2.98 -20.95 -19.03
N ALA A 19 4.00 -21.31 -19.83
CA ALA A 19 4.39 -22.71 -20.07
C ALA A 19 4.97 -23.36 -18.81
N SER A 20 5.92 -22.68 -18.12
CA SER A 20 6.57 -23.20 -16.92
C SER A 20 5.62 -23.38 -15.73
N ARG A 21 4.51 -22.68 -15.72
CA ARG A 21 3.49 -22.70 -14.68
C ARG A 21 2.23 -23.47 -15.06
N HIS A 22 2.19 -24.07 -16.24
CA HIS A 22 1.04 -24.78 -16.79
C HIS A 22 -0.24 -23.93 -16.73
N GLU A 23 -0.10 -22.61 -16.99
CA GLU A 23 -1.23 -21.68 -16.90
C GLU A 23 -2.29 -21.94 -17.98
N PRO A 24 -3.58 -21.78 -17.67
CA PRO A 24 -4.64 -21.93 -18.64
C PRO A 24 -4.55 -20.86 -19.76
N GLN A 25 -5.06 -21.19 -20.95
CA GLN A 25 -5.01 -20.33 -22.14
C GLN A 25 -5.54 -18.91 -21.87
N TRP A 26 -6.65 -18.78 -21.14
CA TRP A 26 -7.28 -17.49 -20.86
C TRP A 26 -6.34 -16.55 -20.08
N LEU A 27 -5.51 -17.09 -19.17
CA LEU A 27 -4.57 -16.29 -18.38
C LEU A 27 -3.40 -15.82 -19.24
N ARG A 28 -2.89 -16.67 -20.11
CA ARG A 28 -1.85 -16.30 -21.08
C ARG A 28 -2.33 -15.19 -22.01
N ASP A 29 -3.54 -15.30 -22.55
CA ASP A 29 -4.12 -14.29 -23.43
C ASP A 29 -4.32 -12.96 -22.70
N PHE A 30 -4.72 -13.01 -21.42
CA PHE A 30 -4.81 -11.84 -20.55
C PHE A 30 -3.44 -11.17 -20.33
N ARG A 31 -2.38 -11.95 -20.10
CA ARG A 31 -1.01 -11.44 -19.95
C ARG A 31 -0.51 -10.75 -21.22
N LEU A 32 -0.72 -11.35 -22.38
CA LEU A 32 -0.33 -10.77 -23.67
C LEU A 32 -1.09 -9.46 -23.97
N LYS A 33 -2.39 -9.41 -23.69
CA LYS A 33 -3.18 -8.18 -23.77
C LYS A 33 -2.59 -7.09 -22.85
N SER A 34 -2.26 -7.44 -21.62
CA SER A 34 -1.70 -6.52 -20.62
C SER A 34 -0.31 -6.01 -21.03
N LEU A 35 0.54 -6.86 -21.58
CA LEU A 35 1.84 -6.47 -22.12
C LEU A 35 1.74 -5.47 -23.27
N ASN A 36 0.79 -5.68 -24.19
CA ASN A 36 0.51 -4.74 -25.28
C ASN A 36 0.04 -3.38 -24.74
N LEU A 37 -0.78 -3.36 -23.69
CA LEU A 37 -1.23 -2.13 -23.05
C LEU A 37 -0.07 -1.42 -22.35
N PHE A 38 0.82 -2.13 -21.66
CA PHE A 38 2.01 -1.54 -21.06
C PHE A 38 2.84 -0.76 -22.09
N SER A 39 3.01 -1.29 -23.30
CA SER A 39 3.77 -0.61 -24.35
C SER A 39 3.11 0.69 -24.85
N LYS A 40 1.77 0.77 -24.81
CA LYS A 40 0.97 1.85 -25.39
C LYS A 40 0.58 2.94 -24.40
N LEU A 41 0.34 2.58 -23.13
CA LEU A 41 -0.14 3.51 -22.13
C LEU A 41 0.95 4.52 -21.73
N PRO A 42 0.60 5.80 -21.53
CA PRO A 42 1.49 6.77 -20.89
C PRO A 42 1.69 6.40 -19.41
N ALA A 43 2.77 6.88 -18.82
CA ALA A 43 3.07 6.59 -17.42
C ALA A 43 2.13 7.29 -16.42
N GLU A 44 1.48 8.38 -16.84
CA GLU A 44 0.39 9.04 -16.11
C GLU A 44 -0.77 9.30 -17.07
N LEU A 45 -1.93 8.75 -16.74
CA LEU A 45 -3.16 8.87 -17.52
C LEU A 45 -3.93 10.15 -17.22
N SER A 46 -3.86 10.63 -15.98
CA SER A 46 -4.57 11.83 -15.59
C SER A 46 -3.89 13.07 -16.14
N TYR A 47 -4.59 13.82 -16.98
CA TYR A 47 -4.12 15.11 -17.49
C TYR A 47 -3.76 16.10 -16.37
N LEU A 48 -4.51 16.09 -15.27
CA LEU A 48 -4.27 16.95 -14.12
C LEU A 48 -2.92 16.68 -13.46
N TYR A 49 -2.48 15.43 -13.48
CA TYR A 49 -1.28 14.97 -12.77
C TYR A 49 -0.04 14.86 -13.66
N THR A 50 -0.21 14.87 -14.99
CA THR A 50 0.90 14.68 -15.95
C THR A 50 2.04 15.65 -15.75
N LYS A 51 1.74 16.94 -15.46
CA LYS A 51 2.76 17.97 -15.25
C LYS A 51 3.54 17.84 -13.94
N TYR A 52 3.02 17.06 -12.98
CA TYR A 52 3.63 16.84 -11.66
C TYR A 52 4.33 15.48 -11.58
N ALA A 53 4.05 14.57 -12.51
CA ALA A 53 4.65 13.24 -12.51
C ALA A 53 6.15 13.36 -12.81
N ASP A 54 6.97 13.23 -11.79
CA ASP A 54 8.44 13.22 -11.91
C ASP A 54 8.92 11.76 -12.06
N LEU A 55 9.00 11.32 -13.30
CA LEU A 55 9.47 9.98 -13.68
C LEU A 55 10.98 9.95 -13.97
N ALA A 56 11.68 11.06 -13.79
CA ALA A 56 13.12 11.13 -14.04
C ALA A 56 13.88 10.22 -13.07
N GLY A 57 14.77 9.39 -13.59
CA GLY A 57 15.58 8.46 -12.79
C GLY A 57 14.86 7.16 -12.40
N ILE A 58 13.66 6.89 -12.90
CA ILE A 58 13.10 5.55 -12.87
C ILE A 58 13.81 4.74 -13.97
N GLU A 59 14.58 3.74 -13.56
CA GLU A 59 15.28 2.83 -14.46
C GLU A 59 14.67 1.44 -14.33
N LEU A 60 14.01 0.97 -15.38
CA LEU A 60 13.44 -0.39 -15.46
C LEU A 60 14.16 -1.27 -16.47
N LYS A 61 14.91 -0.65 -17.37
CA LYS A 61 15.45 -1.33 -18.57
C LYS A 61 16.35 -2.52 -18.24
N SER A 62 17.13 -2.42 -17.18
CA SER A 62 18.08 -3.43 -16.73
C SER A 62 17.49 -4.41 -15.70
N THR A 63 16.22 -4.28 -15.32
CA THR A 63 15.59 -5.15 -14.33
C THR A 63 15.50 -6.58 -14.86
N SER A 64 16.08 -7.54 -14.13
CA SER A 64 15.95 -8.97 -14.39
C SER A 64 14.60 -9.48 -13.90
N LEU A 65 13.88 -10.23 -14.72
CA LEU A 65 12.63 -10.87 -14.35
C LEU A 65 12.83 -12.24 -13.66
N HIS A 66 14.07 -12.70 -13.59
CA HIS A 66 14.44 -13.94 -12.90
C HIS A 66 14.92 -13.61 -11.48
N LEU A 67 14.08 -13.90 -10.49
CA LEU A 67 14.45 -13.80 -9.09
C LEU A 67 15.36 -14.97 -8.71
N PRO A 68 16.46 -14.73 -7.98
CA PRO A 68 17.29 -15.79 -7.48
C PRO A 68 16.54 -16.63 -6.42
N GLU A 69 16.92 -17.88 -6.28
CA GLU A 69 16.47 -18.70 -5.15
C GLU A 69 17.27 -18.30 -3.91
N PRO A 70 16.61 -17.99 -2.79
CA PRO A 70 17.31 -17.62 -1.57
C PRO A 70 18.04 -18.82 -1.00
N SER A 71 19.24 -18.60 -0.44
CA SER A 71 19.96 -19.65 0.27
C SER A 71 19.17 -20.10 1.52
N GLN A 72 19.47 -21.31 1.98
CA GLN A 72 18.87 -21.81 3.22
C GLN A 72 19.18 -20.91 4.42
N ALA A 73 20.40 -20.38 4.51
CA ALA A 73 20.82 -19.46 5.56
C ALA A 73 20.02 -18.15 5.53
N GLN A 74 19.82 -17.57 4.34
CA GLN A 74 19.00 -16.36 4.17
C GLN A 74 17.53 -16.63 4.56
N THR A 75 16.98 -17.76 4.12
CA THR A 75 15.60 -18.16 4.48
C THR A 75 15.44 -18.27 5.99
N GLN A 76 16.37 -18.95 6.67
CA GLN A 76 16.32 -19.11 8.12
C GLN A 76 16.50 -17.79 8.88
N ASP A 77 17.40 -16.92 8.42
CA ASP A 77 17.61 -15.61 9.03
C ASP A 77 16.32 -14.75 8.95
N VAL A 78 15.69 -14.69 7.77
CA VAL A 78 14.41 -13.98 7.57
C VAL A 78 13.32 -14.55 8.47
N LEU A 79 13.15 -15.88 8.49
CA LEU A 79 12.13 -16.51 9.31
C LEU A 79 12.38 -16.30 10.81
N SER A 80 13.64 -16.33 11.26
CA SER A 80 13.97 -16.08 12.67
C SER A 80 13.56 -14.69 13.15
N LYS A 81 13.57 -13.71 12.25
CA LYS A 81 13.25 -12.29 12.53
C LYS A 81 11.78 -11.95 12.33
N LEU A 82 11.10 -12.62 11.38
CA LEU A 82 9.75 -12.24 10.94
C LEU A 82 8.66 -13.23 11.33
N ARG A 83 9.03 -14.43 11.84
CA ARG A 83 8.05 -15.43 12.26
C ARG A 83 7.19 -14.87 13.39
N SER A 84 5.88 -15.09 13.29
CA SER A 84 4.90 -14.72 14.31
C SER A 84 3.84 -15.81 14.40
N ASP A 85 3.46 -16.18 15.61
CA ASP A 85 2.35 -17.05 15.93
C ASP A 85 1.02 -16.30 16.06
N ARG A 86 1.08 -14.97 15.96
CA ARG A 86 -0.09 -14.07 16.03
C ARG A 86 -0.70 -13.74 14.67
N ALA A 87 -0.31 -14.48 13.62
CA ALA A 87 -0.82 -14.27 12.27
C ALA A 87 -0.67 -15.54 11.43
N ILE A 88 -1.58 -15.73 10.49
CA ILE A 88 -1.49 -16.77 9.46
C ILE A 88 -0.66 -16.20 8.32
N THR A 89 0.59 -16.64 8.15
CA THR A 89 1.57 -15.93 7.33
C THR A 89 2.03 -16.69 6.10
N ILE A 90 1.95 -16.05 4.93
CA ILE A 90 2.70 -16.41 3.72
C ILE A 90 3.98 -15.60 3.70
N TYR A 91 5.12 -16.25 3.49
CA TYR A 91 6.39 -15.57 3.24
C TYR A 91 6.79 -15.71 1.78
N GLN A 92 7.05 -14.60 1.13
CA GLN A 92 7.69 -14.51 -0.18
C GLN A 92 9.10 -14.00 0.03
N ILE A 93 10.10 -14.86 -0.12
CA ILE A 93 11.52 -14.49 0.03
C ILE A 93 12.15 -14.70 -1.34
N GLU A 94 12.47 -13.63 -2.05
CA GLU A 94 12.90 -13.69 -3.45
C GLU A 94 11.95 -14.55 -4.30
N SER A 95 12.45 -15.59 -4.96
CA SER A 95 11.63 -16.53 -5.76
C SER A 95 10.86 -17.55 -4.92
N LYS A 96 11.19 -17.71 -3.63
CA LYS A 96 10.65 -18.77 -2.77
C LYS A 96 9.40 -18.32 -2.02
N THR A 97 8.33 -19.08 -2.16
CA THR A 97 7.12 -18.93 -1.35
C THR A 97 7.06 -20.00 -0.27
N ILE A 98 6.74 -19.60 0.96
CA ILE A 98 6.49 -20.49 2.09
C ILE A 98 5.04 -20.29 2.51
N LEU A 99 4.25 -21.34 2.33
CA LEU A 99 2.82 -21.34 2.61
C LEU A 99 2.53 -21.40 4.12
N PRO A 100 1.39 -20.87 4.55
CA PRO A 100 0.99 -20.88 5.95
C PRO A 100 0.49 -22.28 6.37
N ASP A 101 0.62 -22.55 7.65
CA ASP A 101 -0.17 -23.59 8.30
C ASP A 101 -1.49 -22.96 8.77
N ILE A 102 -2.56 -23.22 8.01
CA ILE A 102 -3.90 -22.72 8.35
C ILE A 102 -4.49 -23.62 9.42
N PRO A 103 -4.91 -23.07 10.58
CA PRO A 103 -5.57 -23.86 11.61
C PRO A 103 -6.75 -24.68 11.06
N ASP A 104 -6.83 -25.95 11.48
CA ASP A 104 -7.86 -26.89 10.99
C ASP A 104 -9.28 -26.36 11.14
N ALA A 105 -9.57 -25.61 12.19
CA ALA A 105 -10.86 -24.96 12.39
C ALA A 105 -11.21 -24.02 11.24
N LEU A 106 -10.27 -23.16 10.84
CA LEU A 106 -10.46 -22.20 9.76
C LEU A 106 -10.53 -22.88 8.39
N ARG A 107 -9.75 -23.97 8.21
CA ARG A 107 -9.80 -24.78 6.98
C ARG A 107 -11.17 -25.45 6.79
N LYS A 108 -11.75 -25.98 7.88
CA LYS A 108 -13.10 -26.58 7.87
C LYS A 108 -14.21 -25.58 7.57
N GLU A 109 -14.02 -24.31 7.91
CA GLU A 109 -14.92 -23.22 7.56
C GLU A 109 -14.83 -22.83 6.06
N GLY A 110 -13.91 -23.42 5.30
CA GLY A 110 -13.76 -23.16 3.86
C GLY A 110 -12.91 -21.93 3.53
N ILE A 111 -12.12 -21.43 4.48
CA ILE A 111 -11.18 -20.34 4.23
C ILE A 111 -10.04 -20.85 3.35
N ILE A 112 -9.70 -20.06 2.32
CA ILE A 112 -8.57 -20.31 1.43
C ILE A 112 -7.59 -19.16 1.60
N PHE A 113 -6.37 -19.46 2.05
CA PHE A 113 -5.26 -18.49 2.04
C PHE A 113 -4.02 -19.19 1.52
N THR A 114 -3.66 -18.89 0.29
CA THR A 114 -2.57 -19.58 -0.42
C THR A 114 -1.88 -18.61 -1.38
N ASP A 115 -0.75 -19.02 -1.96
CA ASP A 115 -0.15 -18.26 -3.05
C ASP A 115 -0.98 -18.35 -4.33
N ILE A 116 -0.75 -17.37 -5.23
CA ILE A 116 -1.52 -17.23 -6.45
C ILE A 116 -1.33 -18.43 -7.41
N ARG A 117 -0.17 -19.08 -7.41
CA ARG A 117 0.11 -20.23 -8.23
C ARG A 117 -0.71 -21.42 -7.79
N THR A 118 -0.67 -21.73 -6.50
CA THR A 118 -1.48 -22.79 -5.90
C THR A 118 -2.97 -22.58 -6.12
N ALA A 119 -3.46 -21.33 -6.05
CA ALA A 119 -4.86 -21.01 -6.33
C ALA A 119 -5.25 -21.33 -7.79
N ILE A 120 -4.39 -21.00 -8.76
CA ILE A 120 -4.62 -21.29 -10.17
C ILE A 120 -4.61 -22.82 -10.44
N GLU A 121 -3.73 -23.57 -9.78
CA GLU A 121 -3.56 -25.00 -9.98
C GLU A 121 -4.70 -25.82 -9.35
N HIS A 122 -5.15 -25.46 -8.14
CA HIS A 122 -6.11 -26.27 -7.36
C HIS A 122 -7.58 -25.94 -7.63
N ASP A 123 -7.92 -24.67 -7.88
CA ASP A 123 -9.29 -24.27 -8.20
C ASP A 123 -9.30 -23.20 -9.31
N PRO A 124 -8.95 -23.59 -10.54
CA PRO A 124 -8.81 -22.64 -11.65
C PRO A 124 -10.12 -21.93 -12.01
N GLU A 125 -11.28 -22.55 -11.79
CA GLU A 125 -12.56 -21.93 -12.13
C GLU A 125 -13.00 -20.91 -11.06
N LEU A 126 -12.82 -21.20 -9.78
CA LEU A 126 -13.10 -20.25 -8.71
C LEU A 126 -12.14 -19.04 -8.80
N PHE A 127 -10.85 -19.32 -9.01
CA PHE A 127 -9.87 -18.27 -9.23
C PHE A 127 -10.23 -17.42 -10.45
N ARG A 128 -10.52 -18.05 -11.60
CA ARG A 128 -10.88 -17.36 -12.83
C ARG A 128 -12.09 -16.46 -12.66
N ARG A 129 -13.11 -16.96 -11.98
CA ARG A 129 -14.34 -16.20 -11.73
C ARG A 129 -14.05 -14.86 -11.08
N TYR A 130 -13.30 -14.87 -9.98
CA TYR A 130 -12.99 -13.65 -9.23
C TYR A 130 -11.88 -12.82 -9.89
N PHE A 131 -10.88 -13.47 -10.47
CA PHE A 131 -9.80 -12.78 -11.18
C PHE A 131 -10.32 -11.97 -12.37
N LEU A 132 -11.34 -12.44 -13.08
CA LEU A 132 -11.93 -11.73 -14.22
C LEU A 132 -12.94 -10.64 -13.82
N GLU A 133 -13.40 -10.62 -12.57
CA GLU A 133 -14.20 -9.50 -12.05
C GLU A 133 -13.40 -8.20 -11.90
N LYS A 134 -12.14 -8.21 -12.17
CA LYS A 134 -11.15 -7.14 -12.10
C LYS A 134 -11.59 -5.84 -11.44
N ALA A 135 -10.98 -5.56 -10.27
CA ALA A 135 -11.04 -4.23 -9.67
C ALA A 135 -10.07 -3.26 -10.38
N ILE A 136 -8.87 -3.74 -10.71
CA ILE A 136 -7.82 -2.98 -11.41
C ILE A 136 -7.72 -3.49 -12.84
N LEU A 137 -8.29 -2.74 -13.78
CA LEU A 137 -8.18 -3.09 -15.19
C LEU A 137 -6.78 -2.80 -15.73
N PRO A 138 -6.25 -3.61 -16.66
CA PRO A 138 -4.95 -3.32 -17.30
C PRO A 138 -4.89 -1.96 -18.00
N GLU A 139 -6.05 -1.41 -18.40
CA GLU A 139 -6.20 -0.10 -19.02
C GLU A 139 -6.08 1.06 -18.02
N ASP A 140 -6.25 0.83 -16.73
CA ASP A 140 -6.32 1.88 -15.70
C ASP A 140 -4.96 2.51 -15.38
N ASP A 141 -3.86 1.78 -15.59
CA ASP A 141 -2.52 2.25 -15.26
C ASP A 141 -1.44 1.47 -16.00
N LYS A 142 -0.42 2.17 -16.50
CA LYS A 142 0.72 1.56 -17.21
C LYS A 142 1.44 0.50 -16.35
N PHE A 143 1.70 0.80 -15.07
CA PHE A 143 2.39 -0.13 -14.18
C PHE A 143 1.47 -1.28 -13.73
N GLY A 144 0.16 -1.03 -13.66
CA GLY A 144 -0.85 -2.06 -13.51
C GLY A 144 -0.87 -3.03 -14.69
N ALA A 145 -0.79 -2.52 -15.93
CA ALA A 145 -0.65 -3.35 -17.12
C ALA A 145 0.62 -4.20 -17.07
N LEU A 146 1.76 -3.61 -16.68
CA LEU A 146 3.02 -4.33 -16.53
C LEU A 146 2.91 -5.46 -15.51
N ASN A 147 2.33 -5.18 -14.34
CA ASN A 147 2.13 -6.20 -13.32
C ASN A 147 1.23 -7.34 -13.80
N ASN A 148 0.08 -7.01 -14.41
CA ASN A 148 -0.84 -7.99 -14.97
C ASN A 148 -0.20 -8.89 -16.05
N ALA A 149 0.80 -8.38 -16.78
CA ALA A 149 1.56 -9.17 -17.75
C ALA A 149 2.57 -10.13 -17.09
N LEU A 150 3.21 -9.70 -15.96
CA LEU A 150 4.43 -10.33 -15.45
C LEU A 150 4.31 -10.96 -14.06
N PHE A 151 3.18 -10.84 -13.36
CA PHE A 151 3.08 -11.37 -12.01
C PHE A 151 3.42 -12.85 -11.93
N THR A 152 4.25 -13.19 -10.94
CA THR A 152 4.68 -14.55 -10.67
C THR A 152 4.49 -14.96 -9.21
N THR A 153 4.16 -14.01 -8.35
CA THR A 153 3.95 -14.20 -6.91
C THR A 153 2.67 -13.51 -6.46
N GLY A 154 2.40 -13.55 -5.17
CA GLY A 154 1.25 -12.95 -4.53
C GLY A 154 0.37 -13.99 -3.84
N PHE A 155 -0.77 -13.55 -3.32
CA PHE A 155 -1.65 -14.43 -2.58
C PHE A 155 -3.12 -14.35 -3.07
N TYR A 156 -3.84 -15.43 -2.80
CA TYR A 156 -5.28 -15.54 -2.93
C TYR A 156 -5.88 -15.77 -1.55
N LEU A 157 -6.83 -14.92 -1.16
CA LEU A 157 -7.57 -15.04 0.09
C LEU A 157 -9.06 -15.05 -0.20
N TYR A 158 -9.72 -16.13 0.19
CA TYR A 158 -11.18 -16.23 0.19
C TYR A 158 -11.67 -16.49 1.62
N VAL A 159 -12.52 -15.62 2.14
CA VAL A 159 -13.18 -15.80 3.43
C VAL A 159 -14.67 -15.95 3.19
N PRO A 160 -15.25 -17.11 3.55
CA PRO A 160 -16.66 -17.42 3.30
C PRO A 160 -17.61 -16.54 4.09
N LYS A 161 -18.88 -16.61 3.66
CA LYS A 161 -19.99 -15.87 4.25
C LYS A 161 -20.10 -16.04 5.77
N SER A 162 -20.26 -14.89 6.46
CA SER A 162 -20.50 -14.78 7.90
C SER A 162 -19.38 -15.36 8.79
N ILE A 163 -18.17 -15.49 8.26
CA ILE A 163 -17.00 -15.91 9.01
C ILE A 163 -16.25 -14.68 9.51
N GLU A 164 -16.00 -14.63 10.82
CA GLU A 164 -15.12 -13.64 11.46
C GLU A 164 -13.81 -14.32 11.86
N VAL A 165 -12.68 -13.77 11.35
CA VAL A 165 -11.34 -14.29 11.64
C VAL A 165 -10.59 -13.26 12.47
N THR A 166 -10.24 -13.63 13.70
CA THR A 166 -9.55 -12.76 14.65
C THR A 166 -8.03 -12.71 14.41
N LEU A 167 -7.43 -13.83 13.96
CA LEU A 167 -6.02 -13.85 13.57
C LEU A 167 -5.85 -13.17 12.20
N PRO A 168 -4.95 -12.17 12.06
CA PRO A 168 -4.76 -11.55 10.78
C PRO A 168 -4.10 -12.51 9.76
N PHE A 169 -4.50 -12.39 8.51
CA PHE A 169 -3.80 -12.95 7.36
C PHE A 169 -2.62 -12.04 7.02
N ARG A 170 -1.42 -12.60 6.95
CA ARG A 170 -0.20 -11.82 6.77
C ARG A 170 0.57 -12.28 5.54
N HIS A 171 0.96 -11.35 4.69
CA HIS A 171 1.86 -11.59 3.56
C HIS A 171 3.12 -10.77 3.73
N VAL A 172 4.26 -11.44 3.85
CA VAL A 172 5.57 -10.82 4.02
C VAL A 172 6.39 -11.06 2.77
N THR A 173 6.81 -9.99 2.12
CA THR A 173 7.70 -10.05 0.95
C THR A 173 9.07 -9.50 1.32
N VAL A 174 10.12 -10.27 1.02
CA VAL A 174 11.52 -9.85 1.16
C VAL A 174 12.18 -9.83 -0.22
N LEU A 175 12.71 -8.68 -0.59
CA LEU A 175 13.44 -8.43 -1.84
C LEU A 175 14.80 -7.81 -1.53
N ASP A 176 15.86 -8.61 -1.67
CA ASP A 176 17.25 -8.23 -1.40
C ASP A 176 18.15 -8.26 -2.65
N SER A 177 17.72 -8.99 -3.68
CA SER A 177 18.50 -9.14 -4.91
C SER A 177 18.58 -7.83 -5.69
N GLU A 178 19.81 -7.47 -6.08
CA GLU A 178 20.06 -6.29 -6.90
C GLU A 178 19.65 -6.52 -8.37
N GLY A 179 19.09 -5.50 -9.00
CA GLY A 179 18.70 -5.53 -10.40
C GLY A 179 17.55 -6.48 -10.72
N SER A 180 16.81 -6.96 -9.72
CA SER A 180 15.74 -7.94 -9.89
C SER A 180 14.35 -7.30 -9.81
N GLY A 181 13.37 -7.92 -10.48
CA GLY A 181 11.96 -7.51 -10.45
C GLY A 181 11.05 -8.56 -9.83
N LEU A 182 10.31 -8.18 -8.81
CA LEU A 182 9.27 -8.99 -8.18
C LEU A 182 7.89 -8.40 -8.51
N PHE A 183 7.04 -9.23 -9.13
CA PHE A 183 5.70 -8.84 -9.56
C PHE A 183 4.66 -9.69 -8.83
N ALA A 184 3.86 -9.05 -7.98
CA ALA A 184 2.88 -9.72 -7.12
C ALA A 184 1.44 -9.38 -7.51
N GLN A 185 0.56 -10.38 -7.49
CA GLN A 185 -0.88 -10.24 -7.65
C GLN A 185 -1.56 -10.76 -6.40
N ASN A 186 -2.26 -9.89 -5.70
CA ASN A 186 -3.02 -10.24 -4.49
C ASN A 186 -4.51 -10.15 -4.82
N LEU A 187 -5.25 -11.22 -4.58
CA LEU A 187 -6.70 -11.26 -4.82
C LEU A 187 -7.41 -11.66 -3.53
N VAL A 188 -8.27 -10.79 -3.05
CA VAL A 188 -9.02 -10.95 -1.80
C VAL A 188 -10.51 -10.94 -2.08
N ILE A 189 -11.18 -11.98 -1.63
CA ILE A 189 -12.64 -12.10 -1.69
C ILE A 189 -13.19 -12.19 -0.27
N ALA A 190 -13.85 -11.14 0.16
CA ALA A 190 -14.61 -11.09 1.39
C ALA A 190 -16.09 -11.37 1.06
N ASP A 191 -16.55 -12.59 1.36
CA ASP A 191 -17.94 -12.97 1.10
C ASP A 191 -18.89 -12.29 2.09
N ASN A 192 -20.19 -12.41 1.89
CA ASN A 192 -21.22 -11.67 2.63
C ASN A 192 -21.03 -11.76 4.15
N ARG A 193 -20.93 -10.59 4.80
CA ARG A 193 -20.77 -10.47 6.26
C ARG A 193 -19.54 -11.19 6.83
N SER A 194 -18.52 -11.40 6.01
CA SER A 194 -17.23 -11.85 6.51
C SER A 194 -16.46 -10.67 7.14
N LYS A 195 -15.61 -10.97 8.14
CA LYS A 195 -14.80 -9.96 8.82
C LYS A 195 -13.40 -10.47 9.12
N PHE A 196 -12.38 -9.73 8.69
CA PHE A 196 -10.99 -10.13 8.88
C PHE A 196 -10.00 -8.99 8.63
N THR A 197 -8.74 -9.25 9.02
CA THR A 197 -7.62 -8.32 8.84
C THR A 197 -6.56 -8.92 7.94
N ILE A 198 -5.98 -8.09 7.07
CA ILE A 198 -4.83 -8.39 6.21
C ILE A 198 -3.66 -7.51 6.60
N LEU A 199 -2.47 -8.10 6.66
CA LEU A 199 -1.19 -7.40 6.84
C LEU A 199 -0.31 -7.68 5.63
N GLU A 200 0.06 -6.66 4.88
CA GLU A 200 1.03 -6.75 3.79
C GLU A 200 2.32 -6.02 4.18
N GLU A 201 3.42 -6.72 4.18
CA GLU A 201 4.70 -6.18 4.64
C GLU A 201 5.79 -6.41 3.60
N LEU A 202 6.41 -5.32 3.16
CA LEU A 202 7.49 -5.33 2.17
C LEU A 202 8.80 -4.90 2.83
N TYR A 203 9.81 -5.76 2.77
CA TYR A 203 11.11 -5.53 3.39
C TYR A 203 12.27 -5.82 2.47
N SER A 204 13.39 -5.13 2.71
CA SER A 204 14.73 -5.56 2.33
C SER A 204 15.55 -5.77 3.60
N THR A 205 16.28 -6.88 3.68
CA THR A 205 17.18 -7.14 4.82
C THR A 205 18.46 -6.31 4.75
N ARG A 206 18.79 -5.80 3.54
CA ARG A 206 19.87 -4.87 3.25
C ARG A 206 19.30 -3.54 2.82
N LEU A 207 19.24 -2.58 3.74
CA LEU A 207 18.65 -1.25 3.50
C LEU A 207 19.62 -0.24 2.90
N THR A 208 20.92 -0.51 2.96
CA THR A 208 22.00 0.37 2.46
C THR A 208 23.06 -0.44 1.68
N GLY A 209 23.87 0.27 0.91
CA GLY A 209 25.04 -0.31 0.20
C GLY A 209 24.70 -1.05 -1.10
N GLN A 210 23.46 -1.02 -1.54
CA GLN A 210 23.04 -1.61 -2.82
C GLN A 210 23.19 -0.58 -3.95
N THR A 211 23.75 -0.99 -5.08
CA THR A 211 24.01 -0.14 -6.25
C THR A 211 23.08 -0.44 -7.44
N GLY A 212 22.69 -1.70 -7.63
CA GLY A 212 21.78 -2.11 -8.69
C GLY A 212 20.33 -1.73 -8.39
N ARG A 213 19.59 -1.23 -9.40
CA ARG A 213 18.17 -0.89 -9.28
C ARG A 213 17.29 -2.13 -9.37
N SER A 214 16.47 -2.36 -8.34
CA SER A 214 15.46 -3.42 -8.31
C SER A 214 14.06 -2.84 -8.45
N THR A 215 13.09 -3.68 -8.76
CA THR A 215 11.70 -3.26 -8.94
C THR A 215 10.77 -4.19 -8.17
N TYR A 216 9.89 -3.63 -7.37
CA TYR A 216 8.71 -4.30 -6.84
C TYR A 216 7.46 -3.73 -7.51
N SER A 217 6.59 -4.60 -8.01
CA SER A 217 5.27 -4.21 -8.49
C SER A 217 4.22 -5.11 -7.86
N GLY A 218 3.23 -4.52 -7.20
CA GLY A 218 2.15 -5.25 -6.54
C GLY A 218 0.78 -4.69 -6.89
N LEU A 219 -0.15 -5.58 -7.29
CA LEU A 219 -1.57 -5.27 -7.40
C LEU A 219 -2.33 -6.00 -6.30
N SER A 220 -3.19 -5.28 -5.56
CA SER A 220 -4.04 -5.85 -4.52
C SER A 220 -5.50 -5.50 -4.81
N GLU A 221 -6.28 -6.50 -5.19
CA GLU A 221 -7.69 -6.38 -5.52
C GLU A 221 -8.53 -6.96 -4.38
N VAL A 222 -9.46 -6.15 -3.82
CA VAL A 222 -10.32 -6.55 -2.70
C VAL A 222 -11.78 -6.44 -3.11
N HIS A 223 -12.45 -7.57 -3.19
CA HIS A 223 -13.89 -7.65 -3.47
C HIS A 223 -14.66 -7.86 -2.18
N LEU A 224 -15.43 -6.85 -1.78
CA LEU A 224 -16.26 -6.89 -0.60
C LEU A 224 -17.70 -7.17 -1.00
N ARG A 225 -18.23 -8.31 -0.58
CA ARG A 225 -19.66 -8.62 -0.75
C ARG A 225 -20.48 -7.92 0.34
N GLU A 226 -21.79 -8.09 0.30
CA GLU A 226 -22.73 -7.41 1.20
C GLU A 226 -22.35 -7.56 2.69
N GLY A 227 -22.19 -6.44 3.39
CA GLY A 227 -21.87 -6.39 4.81
C GLY A 227 -20.48 -6.91 5.18
N ALA A 228 -19.58 -7.14 4.22
CA ALA A 228 -18.20 -7.54 4.49
C ALA A 228 -17.41 -6.41 5.15
N ASP A 229 -16.57 -6.73 6.14
CA ASP A 229 -15.75 -5.77 6.90
C ASP A 229 -14.27 -6.21 6.85
N VAL A 230 -13.45 -5.45 6.14
CA VAL A 230 -12.03 -5.78 5.92
C VAL A 230 -11.14 -4.65 6.39
N THR A 231 -10.15 -4.99 7.21
CA THR A 231 -9.01 -4.13 7.53
C THR A 231 -7.79 -4.56 6.73
N TYR A 232 -7.20 -3.66 5.96
CA TYR A 232 -5.99 -3.92 5.17
C TYR A 232 -4.88 -2.95 5.58
N ALA A 233 -3.92 -3.44 6.34
CA ALA A 233 -2.77 -2.65 6.75
C ALA A 233 -1.51 -3.06 6.00
N SER A 234 -0.67 -2.09 5.63
CA SER A 234 0.55 -2.35 4.87
C SER A 234 1.73 -1.49 5.30
N ILE A 235 2.93 -2.07 5.21
CA ILE A 235 4.20 -1.36 5.40
C ILE A 235 5.08 -1.61 4.17
N ASN A 236 5.61 -0.53 3.60
CA ASN A 236 6.70 -0.59 2.63
C ASN A 236 7.98 -0.05 3.28
N ASN A 237 8.94 -0.93 3.55
CA ASN A 237 10.28 -0.60 4.01
C ASN A 237 11.35 -1.31 3.16
N LEU A 238 11.17 -1.25 1.83
CA LEU A 238 12.14 -1.74 0.85
C LEU A 238 13.36 -0.80 0.80
N ALA A 239 14.50 -1.33 0.36
CA ALA A 239 15.75 -0.58 0.28
C ALA A 239 15.67 0.62 -0.65
N SER A 240 16.56 1.59 -0.44
CA SER A 240 16.61 2.86 -1.19
C SER A 240 17.05 2.73 -2.67
N ASN A 241 17.34 1.52 -3.14
CA ASN A 241 17.59 1.21 -4.55
C ASN A 241 16.38 0.54 -5.26
N VAL A 242 15.27 0.30 -4.56
CA VAL A 242 14.09 -0.37 -5.14
C VAL A 242 13.09 0.65 -5.66
N ASN A 243 12.65 0.48 -6.91
CA ASN A 243 11.47 1.16 -7.44
C ASN A 243 10.22 0.37 -7.03
N VAL A 244 9.25 1.04 -6.43
CA VAL A 244 8.04 0.41 -5.88
C VAL A 244 6.81 0.94 -6.61
N PHE A 245 6.04 0.03 -7.20
CA PHE A 245 4.74 0.31 -7.82
C PHE A 245 3.68 -0.51 -7.09
N SER A 246 2.88 0.14 -6.26
CA SER A 246 1.80 -0.50 -5.51
C SER A 246 0.47 0.09 -5.95
N ASN A 247 -0.46 -0.77 -6.35
CA ASN A 247 -1.81 -0.37 -6.71
C ASN A 247 -2.81 -1.26 -5.97
N LYS A 248 -3.63 -0.65 -5.13
CA LYS A 248 -4.63 -1.30 -4.29
C LYS A 248 -6.01 -0.77 -4.63
N LYS A 249 -6.97 -1.65 -4.87
CA LYS A 249 -8.32 -1.24 -5.19
C LYS A 249 -9.36 -2.16 -4.56
N SER A 250 -10.38 -1.55 -3.96
CA SER A 250 -11.54 -2.28 -3.46
C SER A 250 -12.79 -1.96 -4.25
N ILE A 251 -13.67 -2.96 -4.35
CA ILE A 251 -15.04 -2.80 -4.84
C ILE A 251 -15.98 -3.24 -3.71
N GLY A 252 -16.73 -2.29 -3.17
CA GLY A 252 -17.66 -2.50 -2.07
C GLY A 252 -19.10 -2.66 -2.54
N ALA A 253 -19.73 -3.79 -2.19
CA ALA A 253 -21.17 -4.01 -2.29
C ALA A 253 -21.91 -3.33 -1.13
N ARG A 254 -23.23 -3.60 -1.00
CA ARG A 254 -24.10 -3.01 0.01
C ARG A 254 -23.55 -3.17 1.43
N ASP A 255 -23.55 -2.07 2.20
CA ASP A 255 -23.15 -2.03 3.61
C ASP A 255 -21.75 -2.60 3.91
N SER A 256 -20.91 -2.74 2.90
CA SER A 256 -19.53 -3.21 3.09
C SER A 256 -18.63 -2.11 3.63
N ARG A 257 -17.56 -2.51 4.33
CA ARG A 257 -16.57 -1.60 4.91
C ARG A 257 -15.16 -2.05 4.59
N ILE A 258 -14.32 -1.09 4.21
CA ILE A 258 -12.87 -1.30 4.12
C ILE A 258 -12.10 -0.21 4.84
N GLU A 259 -11.10 -0.62 5.63
CA GLU A 259 -10.12 0.27 6.23
C GLU A 259 -8.73 -0.01 5.65
N TRP A 260 -8.18 0.97 4.96
CA TRP A 260 -6.82 0.95 4.49
C TRP A 260 -5.88 1.69 5.45
N SER A 261 -4.72 1.11 5.74
CA SER A 261 -3.66 1.77 6.48
C SER A 261 -2.33 1.49 5.82
N SER A 262 -1.58 2.54 5.44
CA SER A 262 -0.34 2.40 4.70
C SER A 262 0.80 3.19 5.35
N GLY A 263 1.92 2.53 5.64
CA GLY A 263 3.20 3.14 5.98
C GLY A 263 4.15 3.07 4.78
N LEU A 264 4.38 4.19 4.09
CA LEU A 264 5.27 4.29 2.94
C LEU A 264 6.62 4.89 3.39
N LEU A 265 7.57 4.00 3.69
CA LEU A 265 8.81 4.36 4.37
C LEU A 265 10.06 3.97 3.57
N GLY A 266 9.93 3.10 2.57
CA GLY A 266 11.03 2.56 1.77
C GLY A 266 10.93 2.90 0.28
N GLY A 267 11.93 2.42 -0.48
CA GLY A 267 12.04 2.58 -1.92
C GLY A 267 12.87 3.80 -2.34
N ALA A 268 13.41 3.76 -3.56
CA ALA A 268 14.02 4.90 -4.25
C ALA A 268 12.96 5.82 -4.85
N TYR A 269 12.07 5.21 -5.60
CA TYR A 269 10.83 5.78 -6.09
C TYR A 269 9.68 4.89 -5.65
N THR A 270 8.72 5.44 -4.95
CA THR A 270 7.53 4.71 -4.51
C THR A 270 6.29 5.38 -5.09
N ARG A 271 5.62 4.68 -6.00
CA ARG A 271 4.29 5.05 -6.48
C ARG A 271 3.26 4.14 -5.82
N SER A 272 2.42 4.73 -5.01
CA SER A 272 1.33 4.06 -4.29
C SER A 272 0.00 4.62 -4.73
N ARG A 273 -0.93 3.73 -5.11
CA ARG A 273 -2.31 4.09 -5.40
C ARG A 273 -3.23 3.26 -4.54
N VAL A 274 -4.15 3.92 -3.86
CA VAL A 274 -5.25 3.28 -3.13
C VAL A 274 -6.55 3.85 -3.66
N GLU A 275 -7.42 2.99 -4.16
CA GLU A 275 -8.72 3.38 -4.68
C GLU A 275 -9.83 2.54 -4.03
N SER A 276 -10.87 3.20 -3.55
CA SER A 276 -12.06 2.55 -3.02
C SER A 276 -13.28 2.91 -3.87
N VAL A 277 -13.90 1.89 -4.46
CA VAL A 277 -15.15 2.03 -5.21
C VAL A 277 -16.31 1.57 -4.34
N MET A 278 -17.08 2.51 -3.82
CA MET A 278 -18.30 2.27 -3.06
C MET A 278 -19.45 2.14 -4.03
N LYS A 279 -19.62 0.91 -4.55
CA LYS A 279 -20.49 0.61 -5.69
C LYS A 279 -21.96 0.62 -5.33
N GLU A 280 -22.30 0.15 -4.13
CA GLU A 280 -23.67 -0.03 -3.70
C GLU A 280 -23.99 0.79 -2.44
N GLU A 281 -25.28 0.81 -2.07
CA GLU A 281 -25.78 1.57 -0.93
C GLU A 281 -25.07 1.24 0.39
N GLY A 282 -24.78 2.25 1.21
CA GLY A 282 -24.23 2.10 2.55
C GLY A 282 -22.74 1.70 2.59
N ALA A 283 -22.12 1.43 1.44
CA ALA A 283 -20.70 1.06 1.41
C ALA A 283 -19.81 2.17 1.98
N SER A 284 -18.76 1.80 2.70
CA SER A 284 -17.86 2.76 3.35
C SER A 284 -16.38 2.42 3.17
N SER A 285 -15.55 3.46 3.14
CA SER A 285 -14.09 3.32 3.07
C SER A 285 -13.40 4.34 3.95
N GLU A 286 -12.37 3.90 4.65
CA GLU A 286 -11.41 4.74 5.35
C GLU A 286 -10.00 4.47 4.83
N ASN A 287 -9.20 5.53 4.58
CA ASN A 287 -7.81 5.40 4.17
C ASN A 287 -6.90 6.30 5.02
N VAL A 288 -5.91 5.69 5.66
CA VAL A 288 -4.87 6.36 6.44
C VAL A 288 -3.52 6.08 5.79
N GLU A 289 -2.81 7.14 5.39
CA GLU A 289 -1.49 7.01 4.77
C GLU A 289 -0.45 7.86 5.49
N VAL A 290 0.67 7.23 5.86
CA VAL A 290 1.84 7.87 6.47
C VAL A 290 3.04 7.70 5.54
N VAL A 291 3.67 8.82 5.16
CA VAL A 291 4.85 8.84 4.30
C VAL A 291 6.01 9.52 5.01
N PHE A 292 7.17 8.87 5.10
CA PHE A 292 8.38 9.52 5.58
C PHE A 292 9.53 9.33 4.59
N GLY A 293 9.89 10.41 3.91
CA GLY A 293 10.96 10.46 2.92
C GLY A 293 12.25 11.07 3.47
N ALA A 294 13.39 10.42 3.19
CA ALA A 294 14.73 10.90 3.56
C ALA A 294 15.71 10.69 2.39
N GLY A 295 16.88 11.34 2.44
CA GLY A 295 17.89 11.26 1.39
C GLY A 295 17.35 11.77 0.05
N THR A 296 17.39 10.93 -0.99
CA THR A 296 16.90 11.25 -2.35
C THR A 296 15.63 10.51 -2.73
N GLN A 297 14.92 9.92 -1.77
CA GLN A 297 13.69 9.17 -2.00
C GLN A 297 12.61 10.03 -2.64
N ARG A 298 11.77 9.41 -3.47
CA ARG A 298 10.62 10.07 -4.09
C ARG A 298 9.37 9.24 -3.87
N PHE A 299 8.32 9.92 -3.44
CA PHE A 299 7.02 9.32 -3.21
C PHE A 299 5.98 10.01 -4.09
N ASP A 300 5.22 9.23 -4.83
CA ASP A 300 4.07 9.64 -5.63
C ASP A 300 2.86 8.83 -5.15
N THR A 301 2.00 9.45 -4.34
CA THR A 301 0.87 8.77 -3.73
C THR A 301 -0.45 9.26 -4.28
N VAL A 302 -1.42 8.35 -4.40
CA VAL A 302 -2.76 8.64 -4.88
C VAL A 302 -3.78 7.96 -3.99
N SER A 303 -4.70 8.72 -3.43
CA SER A 303 -5.83 8.22 -2.65
C SER A 303 -7.15 8.61 -3.31
N ASN A 304 -7.79 7.67 -3.99
CA ASN A 304 -9.04 7.90 -4.73
C ASN A 304 -10.24 7.24 -4.06
N MET A 305 -11.36 7.94 -4.09
CA MET A 305 -12.65 7.43 -3.62
C MET A 305 -13.72 7.67 -4.68
N SER A 306 -14.37 6.58 -5.14
CA SER A 306 -15.47 6.63 -6.11
C SER A 306 -16.77 6.19 -5.43
N GLN A 307 -17.67 7.14 -5.18
CA GLN A 307 -18.98 6.93 -4.57
C GLN A 307 -20.03 6.80 -5.68
N ILE A 308 -20.60 5.60 -5.83
CA ILE A 308 -21.55 5.27 -6.90
C ILE A 308 -22.94 5.02 -6.29
N GLY A 309 -23.01 4.23 -5.22
CA GLY A 309 -24.24 3.96 -4.48
C GLY A 309 -24.63 5.10 -3.54
N PRO A 310 -25.92 5.23 -3.18
CA PRO A 310 -26.38 6.23 -2.21
C PRO A 310 -25.93 5.88 -0.78
N ASN A 311 -26.00 6.87 0.12
CA ASN A 311 -25.67 6.72 1.55
C ASN A 311 -24.24 6.22 1.82
N THR A 312 -23.29 6.40 0.88
CA THR A 312 -21.91 5.97 1.03
C THR A 312 -21.07 6.94 1.85
N SER A 313 -20.02 6.45 2.49
CA SER A 313 -19.11 7.25 3.30
C SER A 313 -17.65 6.97 2.97
N GLY A 314 -16.87 8.00 2.61
CA GLY A 314 -15.48 7.88 2.27
C GLY A 314 -14.60 8.89 3.02
N HIS A 315 -13.59 8.42 3.73
CA HIS A 315 -12.61 9.25 4.42
C HIS A 315 -11.20 8.87 4.06
N ALA A 316 -10.38 9.84 3.65
CA ALA A 316 -8.97 9.61 3.39
C ALA A 316 -8.12 10.71 3.99
N VAL A 317 -7.04 10.33 4.66
CA VAL A 317 -6.06 11.26 5.23
C VAL A 317 -4.65 10.75 4.94
N SER A 318 -3.88 11.56 4.22
CA SER A 318 -2.47 11.30 3.94
C SER A 318 -1.61 12.35 4.64
N LYS A 319 -0.62 11.90 5.41
CA LYS A 319 0.39 12.76 6.03
C LYS A 319 1.78 12.34 5.59
N GLY A 320 2.55 13.29 5.07
CA GLY A 320 3.90 13.03 4.64
C GLY A 320 4.91 14.03 5.18
N VAL A 321 6.07 13.54 5.55
CA VAL A 321 7.24 14.35 5.95
C VAL A 321 8.38 14.04 5.02
N VAL A 322 9.07 15.06 4.55
CA VAL A 322 10.26 14.93 3.70
C VAL A 322 11.42 15.74 4.24
N LYS A 323 12.60 15.10 4.32
CA LYS A 323 13.86 15.73 4.70
C LYS A 323 14.92 15.54 3.62
N ASP A 324 16.06 16.19 3.79
CA ASP A 324 17.22 16.18 2.88
C ASP A 324 16.83 16.65 1.46
N LYS A 325 16.86 15.78 0.46
CA LYS A 325 16.47 16.02 -0.95
C LYS A 325 15.25 15.21 -1.38
N ALA A 326 14.57 14.59 -0.40
CA ALA A 326 13.41 13.77 -0.69
C ALA A 326 12.25 14.60 -1.28
N ARG A 327 11.44 13.94 -2.10
CA ARG A 327 10.28 14.55 -2.74
C ARG A 327 9.02 13.75 -2.46
N LEU A 328 7.94 14.46 -2.22
CA LEU A 328 6.61 13.90 -2.00
C LEU A 328 5.60 14.59 -2.92
N LEU A 329 4.85 13.79 -3.64
CA LEU A 329 3.66 14.22 -4.37
C LEU A 329 2.47 13.42 -3.84
N VAL A 330 1.56 14.10 -3.14
CA VAL A 330 0.31 13.51 -2.65
C VAL A 330 -0.81 13.97 -3.55
N LYS A 331 -1.60 13.02 -4.01
CA LYS A 331 -2.75 13.28 -4.89
C LYS A 331 -3.97 12.53 -4.39
N GLY A 332 -5.15 13.06 -4.64
CA GLY A 332 -6.38 12.34 -4.35
C GLY A 332 -7.57 12.91 -5.10
N MET A 333 -8.52 12.04 -5.39
CA MET A 333 -9.76 12.41 -6.05
C MET A 333 -10.96 11.79 -5.34
N ILE A 334 -11.91 12.62 -4.98
CA ILE A 334 -13.24 12.18 -4.61
C ILE A 334 -14.14 12.33 -5.82
N ARG A 335 -14.69 11.23 -6.30
CA ARG A 335 -15.71 11.22 -7.33
C ARG A 335 -17.04 10.77 -6.75
N ILE A 336 -18.08 11.61 -6.87
CA ILE A 336 -19.43 11.30 -6.41
C ILE A 336 -20.37 11.36 -7.61
N THR A 337 -20.92 10.21 -7.98
CA THR A 337 -21.79 10.10 -9.15
C THR A 337 -23.20 10.62 -8.86
N LYS A 338 -23.99 10.84 -9.90
CA LYS A 338 -25.35 11.35 -9.81
C LYS A 338 -26.29 10.52 -8.90
N ASN A 339 -26.03 9.23 -8.79
CA ASN A 339 -26.85 8.31 -7.99
C ASN A 339 -26.43 8.24 -6.51
N ALA A 340 -25.25 8.75 -6.16
CA ALA A 340 -24.67 8.66 -4.83
C ALA A 340 -25.23 9.72 -3.87
N LYS A 341 -26.56 9.83 -3.79
CA LYS A 341 -27.24 10.77 -2.90
C LYS A 341 -26.98 10.46 -1.44
N ASN A 342 -27.04 11.49 -0.58
CA ASN A 342 -26.78 11.44 0.85
C ASN A 342 -25.39 10.94 1.25
N SER A 343 -24.46 10.89 0.29
CA SER A 343 -23.10 10.44 0.54
C SER A 343 -22.26 11.51 1.25
N ARG A 344 -21.25 11.04 1.97
CA ARG A 344 -20.30 11.89 2.69
C ARG A 344 -18.88 11.54 2.26
N ALA A 345 -18.03 12.57 2.05
CA ALA A 345 -16.64 12.34 1.71
C ALA A 345 -15.73 13.40 2.33
N TYR A 346 -14.55 12.95 2.76
CA TYR A 346 -13.50 13.83 3.25
C TYR A 346 -12.14 13.34 2.72
N LEU A 347 -11.34 14.28 2.17
CA LEU A 347 -9.99 14.03 1.74
C LEU A 347 -9.05 15.08 2.36
N ALA A 348 -8.01 14.66 3.05
CA ALA A 348 -6.99 15.55 3.59
C ALA A 348 -5.58 15.11 3.20
N GLU A 349 -4.79 16.06 2.72
CA GLU A 349 -3.43 15.85 2.27
C GLU A 349 -2.50 16.84 2.96
N HIS A 350 -1.60 16.35 3.82
CA HIS A 350 -0.72 17.20 4.60
C HIS A 350 0.74 16.84 4.38
N GLY A 351 1.54 17.80 3.92
CA GLY A 351 2.98 17.70 3.73
C GLY A 351 3.76 18.56 4.72
N MET A 352 4.84 18.02 5.31
CA MET A 352 5.80 18.78 6.10
C MET A 352 7.19 18.70 5.47
N ILE A 353 7.84 19.84 5.33
CA ILE A 353 9.16 19.95 4.70
C ILE A 353 10.18 20.31 5.79
N LEU A 354 11.25 19.51 5.90
CA LEU A 354 12.28 19.66 6.93
C LEU A 354 13.62 20.21 6.42
N GLY A 355 13.78 20.39 5.14
CA GLY A 355 15.04 20.83 4.55
C GLY A 355 14.84 21.73 3.35
N LYS A 356 15.84 22.54 3.03
CA LYS A 356 15.78 23.52 1.92
C LYS A 356 15.72 22.86 0.52
N GLU A 357 16.21 21.61 0.39
CA GLU A 357 16.23 20.86 -0.87
C GLU A 357 15.08 19.84 -0.97
N ALA A 358 14.36 19.60 0.14
CA ALA A 358 13.18 18.75 0.15
C ALA A 358 11.97 19.48 -0.48
N ARG A 359 11.07 18.70 -1.06
CA ARG A 359 9.85 19.23 -1.69
C ARG A 359 8.64 18.34 -1.43
N ALA A 360 7.51 18.96 -1.10
CA ALA A 360 6.21 18.31 -1.04
C ALA A 360 5.20 19.10 -1.86
N ASP A 361 4.34 18.41 -2.59
CA ASP A 361 3.22 18.96 -3.35
C ASP A 361 1.95 18.14 -2.99
N ALA A 362 0.80 18.82 -2.79
CA ALA A 362 -0.49 18.20 -2.51
C ALA A 362 -1.53 18.66 -3.53
N ILE A 363 -2.26 17.71 -4.13
CA ILE A 363 -3.19 18.00 -5.25
C ILE A 363 -4.50 17.23 -5.02
N PRO A 364 -5.35 17.68 -4.08
CA PRO A 364 -6.67 17.09 -3.90
C PRO A 364 -7.66 17.57 -4.98
N GLY A 365 -8.59 16.70 -5.35
CA GLY A 365 -9.63 16.98 -6.32
C GLY A 365 -11.02 16.49 -5.88
N LEU A 366 -12.06 17.18 -6.36
CA LEU A 366 -13.45 16.80 -6.20
C LEU A 366 -14.14 16.81 -7.56
N GLU A 367 -14.84 15.72 -7.88
CA GLU A 367 -15.74 15.60 -9.03
C GLU A 367 -17.11 15.15 -8.51
N ILE A 368 -18.08 16.09 -8.48
CA ILE A 368 -19.37 15.89 -7.83
C ILE A 368 -20.50 16.13 -8.82
N GLU A 369 -21.29 15.11 -9.10
CA GLU A 369 -22.38 15.14 -10.08
C GLU A 369 -23.78 15.34 -9.45
N THR A 370 -23.88 15.53 -8.12
CA THR A 370 -25.16 15.73 -7.40
C THR A 370 -25.00 16.72 -6.26
N ASN A 371 -26.08 17.47 -5.94
CA ASN A 371 -26.09 18.46 -4.86
C ASN A 371 -26.47 17.87 -3.48
N GLU A 372 -26.93 16.62 -3.42
CA GLU A 372 -27.43 15.98 -2.21
C GLU A 372 -26.30 15.24 -1.47
N VAL A 373 -25.16 15.90 -1.23
CA VAL A 373 -23.96 15.29 -0.61
C VAL A 373 -23.25 16.26 0.33
N LYS A 374 -22.37 15.71 1.17
CA LYS A 374 -21.41 16.47 1.97
C LYS A 374 -19.99 16.00 1.59
N ALA A 375 -19.28 16.81 0.84
CA ALA A 375 -17.92 16.49 0.44
C ALA A 375 -17.00 17.70 0.70
N THR A 376 -15.86 17.42 1.30
CA THR A 376 -14.83 18.44 1.56
C THR A 376 -13.44 17.86 1.30
N HIS A 377 -12.53 18.75 0.93
CA HIS A 377 -11.11 18.40 0.91
C HIS A 377 -10.28 19.48 1.60
N SER A 378 -9.10 19.12 2.06
CA SER A 378 -8.08 20.06 2.55
C SER A 378 -6.70 19.63 2.10
N ALA A 379 -5.85 20.62 1.84
CA ALA A 379 -4.44 20.38 1.58
C ALA A 379 -3.59 21.42 2.31
N SER A 380 -2.47 20.98 2.86
CA SER A 380 -1.48 21.89 3.41
C SER A 380 -0.06 21.35 3.18
N VAL A 381 0.82 22.24 2.77
CA VAL A 381 2.27 21.97 2.73
C VAL A 381 2.95 23.08 3.49
N ALA A 382 3.67 22.74 4.55
CA ALA A 382 4.33 23.70 5.41
C ALA A 382 5.74 23.24 5.78
N GLN A 383 6.59 24.21 6.12
CA GLN A 383 7.84 23.93 6.84
C GLN A 383 7.57 23.80 8.34
N VAL A 384 8.55 23.29 9.09
CA VAL A 384 8.47 23.29 10.56
C VAL A 384 8.25 24.72 11.05
N ASN A 385 7.31 24.89 11.96
CA ASN A 385 7.01 26.20 12.53
C ASN A 385 8.16 26.65 13.44
N ASP A 386 8.82 27.76 13.10
CA ASP A 386 9.97 28.32 13.82
C ASP A 386 9.62 28.71 15.26
N GLU A 387 8.39 29.15 15.54
CA GLU A 387 7.95 29.49 16.90
C GLU A 387 7.82 28.23 17.78
N GLN A 388 7.27 27.16 17.21
CA GLN A 388 7.19 25.88 17.92
C GLN A 388 8.58 25.32 18.17
N LEU A 389 9.47 25.39 17.17
CA LEU A 389 10.84 24.97 17.30
C LEU A 389 11.57 25.76 18.40
N PHE A 390 11.48 27.10 18.36
CA PHE A 390 12.06 27.98 19.36
C PHE A 390 11.50 27.68 20.77
N TYR A 391 10.20 27.48 20.90
CA TYR A 391 9.57 27.14 22.17
C TYR A 391 10.14 25.85 22.78
N LEU A 392 10.24 24.78 21.97
CA LEU A 392 10.79 23.51 22.42
C LEU A 392 12.28 23.63 22.83
N MET A 393 13.07 24.36 22.02
CA MET A 393 14.47 24.63 22.32
C MET A 393 14.64 25.47 23.62
N SER A 394 13.75 26.43 23.86
CA SER A 394 13.75 27.21 25.10
C SER A 394 13.44 26.39 26.36
N ARG A 395 12.86 25.20 26.18
CA ARG A 395 12.61 24.20 27.22
C ARG A 395 13.76 23.20 27.41
N GLY A 396 14.87 23.39 26.71
CA GLY A 396 16.10 22.62 26.87
C GLY A 396 16.29 21.47 25.88
N LEU A 397 15.41 21.34 24.87
CA LEU A 397 15.62 20.38 23.79
C LEU A 397 16.63 20.90 22.77
N SER A 398 17.48 20.04 22.25
CA SER A 398 18.27 20.37 21.06
C SER A 398 17.35 20.58 19.84
N GLU A 399 17.88 21.26 18.84
CA GLU A 399 17.10 21.49 17.59
C GLU A 399 16.62 20.18 16.94
N ASP A 400 17.48 19.14 16.96
CA ASP A 400 17.16 17.82 16.41
C ASP A 400 16.05 17.11 17.21
N GLU A 401 16.13 17.12 18.52
CA GLU A 401 15.08 16.57 19.39
C GLU A 401 13.75 17.32 19.25
N ALA A 402 13.80 18.64 19.14
CA ALA A 402 12.61 19.46 18.94
C ALA A 402 11.94 19.15 17.60
N LYS A 403 12.70 19.07 16.51
CA LYS A 403 12.20 18.66 15.19
C LYS A 403 11.60 17.26 15.22
N ARG A 404 12.29 16.29 15.84
CA ARG A 404 11.79 14.92 16.00
C ARG A 404 10.44 14.90 16.74
N LEU A 405 10.31 15.64 17.83
CA LEU A 405 9.06 15.72 18.60
C LEU A 405 7.90 16.32 17.79
N ILE A 406 8.18 17.36 17.01
CA ILE A 406 7.18 17.96 16.09
C ILE A 406 6.69 16.93 15.07
N ILE A 407 7.60 16.14 14.49
CA ILE A 407 7.26 15.12 13.49
C ILE A 407 6.44 13.99 14.10
N VAL A 408 6.83 13.51 15.29
CA VAL A 408 6.05 12.49 16.01
C VAL A 408 4.65 13.03 16.28
N GLY A 409 4.53 14.25 16.80
CA GLY A 409 3.24 14.91 17.01
C GLY A 409 2.41 15.11 15.72
N PHE A 410 3.08 15.32 14.59
CA PHE A 410 2.40 15.43 13.30
C PHE A 410 1.83 14.10 12.81
N PHE A 411 2.56 13.01 12.98
CA PHE A 411 2.11 11.69 12.55
C PHE A 411 1.17 11.01 13.56
N GLU A 412 1.37 11.22 14.85
CA GLU A 412 0.71 10.45 15.91
C GLU A 412 -0.82 10.39 15.78
N PRO A 413 -1.55 11.49 15.49
CA PRO A 413 -3.02 11.42 15.32
C PRO A 413 -3.46 10.47 14.20
N LEU A 414 -2.57 10.17 13.26
CA LEU A 414 -2.84 9.28 12.13
C LEU A 414 -2.36 7.85 12.44
N VAL A 415 -1.16 7.70 13.01
CA VAL A 415 -0.61 6.38 13.37
C VAL A 415 -1.46 5.71 14.45
N ALA A 416 -1.99 6.49 15.40
CA ALA A 416 -2.92 5.97 16.41
C ALA A 416 -4.24 5.42 15.84
N ARG A 417 -4.61 5.79 14.61
CA ARG A 417 -5.79 5.28 13.91
C ARG A 417 -5.52 4.00 13.12
N VAL A 418 -4.25 3.58 12.99
CA VAL A 418 -3.91 2.30 12.35
C VAL A 418 -4.49 1.17 13.19
N PRO A 419 -5.45 0.39 12.67
CA PRO A 419 -6.24 -0.54 13.49
C PRO A 419 -5.46 -1.76 13.95
N VAL A 420 -4.22 -1.93 13.48
CA VAL A 420 -3.33 -3.03 13.85
C VAL A 420 -2.16 -2.48 14.65
N ALA A 421 -2.19 -2.71 15.96
CA ALA A 421 -1.22 -2.15 16.91
C ALA A 421 0.24 -2.46 16.53
N ASP A 422 0.55 -3.69 16.12
CA ASP A 422 1.90 -4.07 15.71
C ASP A 422 2.39 -3.32 14.46
N VAL A 423 1.49 -3.01 13.53
CA VAL A 423 1.81 -2.19 12.34
C VAL A 423 2.08 -0.74 12.77
N ALA A 424 1.23 -0.18 13.62
CA ALA A 424 1.42 1.17 14.15
C ALA A 424 2.77 1.32 14.88
N LYS A 425 3.11 0.36 15.75
CA LYS A 425 4.41 0.31 16.47
C LYS A 425 5.59 0.25 15.49
N ARG A 426 5.50 -0.57 14.44
CA ARG A 426 6.55 -0.67 13.41
C ARG A 426 6.71 0.63 12.61
N ILE A 427 5.61 1.26 12.21
CA ILE A 427 5.67 2.56 11.52
C ILE A 427 6.41 3.58 12.37
N ARG A 428 6.06 3.73 13.66
CA ARG A 428 6.76 4.63 14.59
C ARG A 428 8.24 4.32 14.67
N ARG A 429 8.58 3.04 14.85
CA ARG A 429 9.96 2.58 14.96
C ARG A 429 10.78 2.88 13.71
N ILE A 430 10.25 2.60 12.52
CA ILE A 430 10.94 2.87 11.26
C ILE A 430 11.14 4.37 11.06
N ILE A 431 10.16 5.21 11.41
CA ILE A 431 10.29 6.68 11.36
C ILE A 431 11.44 7.14 12.26
N ASP A 432 11.52 6.67 13.49
CA ASP A 432 12.58 7.01 14.45
C ASP A 432 13.97 6.59 13.94
N LEU A 433 14.11 5.38 13.44
CA LEU A 433 15.36 4.88 12.90
C LEU A 433 15.81 5.68 11.69
N LYS A 434 14.89 5.95 10.75
CA LYS A 434 15.17 6.79 9.58
C LYS A 434 15.55 8.22 9.97
N TRP A 435 14.90 8.79 11.00
CA TRP A 435 15.28 10.08 11.55
C TRP A 435 16.73 10.10 11.99
N SER A 436 17.13 9.08 12.75
CA SER A 436 18.48 8.92 13.28
C SER A 436 19.51 8.44 12.26
N GLY A 437 19.12 8.23 10.98
CA GLY A 437 20.00 7.68 9.94
C GLY A 437 20.41 6.22 10.15
N VAL A 438 19.66 5.49 10.98
CA VAL A 438 19.91 4.07 11.26
C VAL A 438 19.08 3.23 10.28
N TYR A 439 19.78 2.43 9.47
CA TYR A 439 19.18 1.54 8.49
C TYR A 439 19.60 0.10 8.80
N ASP A 440 19.06 -0.43 9.90
CA ASP A 440 19.24 -1.83 10.32
C ASP A 440 17.89 -2.54 10.28
N PHE A 441 17.78 -3.58 9.46
CA PHE A 441 16.56 -4.37 9.30
C PHE A 441 16.13 -5.00 10.64
N ALA A 442 17.08 -5.56 11.41
CA ALA A 442 16.76 -6.16 12.70
C ALA A 442 16.26 -5.12 13.71
N ALA A 443 16.82 -3.91 13.67
CA ALA A 443 16.34 -2.80 14.50
C ALA A 443 14.93 -2.34 14.12
N CYS A 444 14.57 -2.38 12.84
CA CYS A 444 13.21 -2.04 12.38
C CYS A 444 12.13 -2.99 12.95
N LEU A 445 12.50 -4.22 13.29
CA LEU A 445 11.58 -5.24 13.80
C LEU A 445 11.47 -5.28 15.33
N LYS A 446 12.43 -4.69 16.03
CA LYS A 446 12.40 -4.64 17.50
C LYS A 446 11.37 -3.62 17.98
N THR A 447 10.53 -4.01 18.91
CA THR A 447 9.68 -3.09 19.65
C THR A 447 10.44 -2.69 20.91
N PRO A 448 10.69 -1.41 21.19
CA PRO A 448 11.33 -0.98 22.42
C PRO A 448 10.46 -1.34 23.62
N ALA A 449 11.06 -1.97 24.64
CA ALA A 449 10.35 -2.33 25.87
C ALA A 449 9.84 -1.11 26.68
N PHE A 450 10.42 0.06 26.43
CA PHE A 450 10.11 1.31 27.18
C PHE A 450 8.89 2.08 26.63
N GLU A 451 8.44 1.80 25.41
CA GLU A 451 7.33 2.53 24.79
C GLU A 451 5.97 1.86 25.02
N ASP A 452 5.94 0.64 25.54
CA ASP A 452 4.68 -0.07 25.82
C ASP A 452 3.85 0.60 26.92
N GLU A 453 4.47 1.27 27.91
CA GLU A 453 3.76 1.96 28.99
C GLU A 453 3.12 3.30 28.55
N TYR A 454 3.66 3.97 27.51
CA TYR A 454 3.14 5.27 27.06
C TYR A 454 1.97 5.17 26.08
N TYR A 455 1.77 4.01 25.45
CA TYR A 455 0.77 3.83 24.38
C TYR A 455 -0.36 2.85 24.73
N GLU A 456 -0.37 2.24 25.92
CA GLU A 456 -1.42 1.30 26.33
C GLU A 456 -2.75 1.97 26.74
N GLU A 457 -2.75 3.23 27.11
CA GLU A 457 -3.98 3.99 27.29
C GLU A 457 -4.36 4.67 25.98
N GLY A 458 -5.12 3.95 25.16
CA GLY A 458 -5.79 4.52 24.02
C GLY A 458 -6.68 5.68 24.42
N HIS A 459 -6.16 6.89 24.37
CA HIS A 459 -7.01 8.06 24.22
C HIS A 459 -7.80 7.83 22.94
N LYS A 460 -9.09 7.52 23.06
CA LYS A 460 -10.06 7.70 21.99
C LYS A 460 -9.86 9.13 21.51
N THR A 461 -9.05 9.30 20.48
CA THR A 461 -8.83 10.60 19.87
C THR A 461 -10.21 11.13 19.50
N GLN A 462 -10.56 12.28 20.07
CA GLN A 462 -11.74 13.03 19.62
C GLN A 462 -11.69 13.05 18.09
N ASP A 463 -12.82 12.76 17.49
CA ASP A 463 -12.95 12.76 16.04
C ASP A 463 -12.40 14.08 15.50
N ILE A 464 -11.21 14.02 14.89
CA ILE A 464 -10.55 15.19 14.28
C ILE A 464 -11.44 15.81 13.20
N PHE A 465 -12.45 15.10 12.75
CA PHE A 465 -13.46 15.55 11.78
C PHE A 465 -14.57 16.39 12.44
N GLU A 466 -14.93 16.19 13.72
CA GLU A 466 -15.92 17.02 14.41
C GLU A 466 -15.45 18.49 14.57
N GLY A 467 -14.13 18.74 14.66
CA GLY A 467 -13.58 20.07 14.78
C GLY A 467 -13.80 20.97 13.56
N HIS A 468 -13.85 20.40 12.37
CA HIS A 468 -14.04 21.17 11.13
C HIS A 468 -15.49 21.59 10.86
N TYR A 469 -16.47 20.96 11.48
CA TYR A 469 -17.88 21.33 11.32
C TYR A 469 -18.39 22.37 12.33
N LYS A 470 -17.57 22.83 13.29
CA LYS A 470 -17.97 23.79 14.33
C LYS A 470 -17.87 25.26 13.94
N TYR A 471 -17.36 25.58 12.75
CA TYR A 471 -17.41 26.97 12.27
C TYR A 471 -18.54 27.14 11.26
N ARG A 472 -19.69 27.39 11.79
CA ARG A 472 -20.78 28.19 11.20
C ARG A 472 -21.07 29.37 12.10
#